data_c72eb9e8814b2889dfda9ec514d6b716
#
_entry.id   c72eb9e8814b2889dfda9ec514d6b716
#
_cell.length_a   1.000
_cell.length_b   1.000
_cell.length_c   1.000
_cell.angle_alpha   90.00
_cell.angle_beta   90.00
_cell.angle_gamma   90.00
#
_symmetry.space_group_name_H-M   'P 1'
#
loop_
_entity.id
_entity.type
_entity.pdbx_description
1 polymer ?
#
loop_
_entity_poly.entity_id
_entity_poly.type
_entity_poly.pdbx_seq_one_letter_code
_entity_poly.pdbx_strand_id
1 'polypeptide(L)'
;MNALLLVSALFLAEPAAHDHQHQLEKLGKVNFQTSCSPQAHASFTRGMTLLHSFEYPQAEAAFKDAAAADPTCSIAHWGVAMSLYHPLWAPPSKAELERAHAALAKAEAAPAKSERERDYVAAVAAYYRDSDKLDPKARALAYNETMSALHKRYPADREAAIFYALSQIAAGTLDQDPNFSREKEAAAILNAVLKEEPDHPGVTHYLIHGFDYPPLADLAVPAARRYASIAPDSPHAQHMPSHIFTRLGMWDESIASNLKSEASARALVKSEGLEGGSNEQLHAMDYLAYAYLQTGQEAGAQRVLAELNALQKVNQPIFTTAYAATAVPVRIVLENRRWKEAASLSLQDNVSKLAPLENFQWAGAHVYFARAIGAARSGQAAAAREATAKLKAIEDALIVPPGTYDWRKQVSIERQIAEAWTSYAEGKKDEAVALMRAAADLDDATEKHPVTPGAILPAREQLGEMLLELDRPKEALAEYEGSLKRAPQRLVGLYGAAHSAKLAGDVTKAARYYAELAEMTKASDGTRAEIKEAREAAKMAAR
;
A
#
# COMPACT_ATOMS: atom_id res chain seq x y z
N MET A 1 15.22 -17.35 -79.41
CA MET A 1 14.67 -16.32 -78.50
C MET A 1 14.45 -17.02 -77.16
N ASN A 2 15.46 -16.88 -76.28
CA ASN A 2 15.43 -17.48 -74.91
C ASN A 2 14.92 -16.46 -73.94
N ALA A 3 13.81 -16.74 -73.26
CA ALA A 3 13.30 -15.96 -72.16
C ALA A 3 13.91 -16.47 -70.82
N LEU A 4 14.75 -15.65 -70.20
CA LEU A 4 15.26 -15.87 -68.85
C LEU A 4 14.15 -15.51 -67.86
N LEU A 5 13.68 -16.48 -67.07
CA LEU A 5 12.85 -16.26 -65.88
C LEU A 5 13.78 -15.92 -64.72
N LEU A 6 13.72 -14.67 -64.24
CA LEU A 6 14.28 -14.26 -62.95
C LEU A 6 13.33 -14.70 -61.84
N VAL A 7 13.76 -15.63 -61.01
CA VAL A 7 13.11 -15.97 -59.75
C VAL A 7 13.67 -15.02 -58.66
N SER A 8 12.85 -14.04 -58.23
CA SER A 8 13.17 -13.19 -57.08
C SER A 8 12.85 -13.98 -55.81
N ALA A 9 13.89 -14.38 -55.08
CA ALA A 9 13.77 -14.89 -53.72
C ALA A 9 13.40 -13.77 -52.77
N LEU A 10 12.16 -13.73 -52.27
CA LEU A 10 11.82 -12.91 -51.10
C LEU A 10 12.46 -13.56 -49.87
N PHE A 11 13.49 -12.90 -49.33
CA PHE A 11 13.93 -13.14 -47.98
C PHE A 11 12.87 -12.54 -47.04
N LEU A 12 12.06 -13.39 -46.43
CA LEU A 12 11.29 -13.02 -45.22
C LEU A 12 12.33 -12.76 -44.11
N ALA A 13 12.54 -11.50 -43.77
CA ALA A 13 13.27 -11.14 -42.57
C ALA A 13 12.47 -11.67 -41.39
N GLU A 14 13.05 -12.58 -40.62
CA GLU A 14 12.56 -12.92 -39.28
C GLU A 14 12.49 -11.63 -38.47
N PRO A 15 11.40 -11.43 -37.69
CA PRO A 15 11.35 -10.28 -36.80
C PRO A 15 12.53 -10.40 -35.82
N ALA A 16 13.37 -9.37 -35.80
CA ALA A 16 14.45 -9.26 -34.84
C ALA A 16 13.86 -9.49 -33.44
N ALA A 17 14.42 -10.46 -32.72
CA ALA A 17 14.16 -10.61 -31.30
C ALA A 17 14.40 -9.24 -30.67
N HIS A 18 13.34 -8.62 -30.16
CA HIS A 18 13.47 -7.40 -29.37
C HIS A 18 14.28 -7.77 -28.14
N ASP A 19 15.53 -7.34 -28.14
CA ASP A 19 16.42 -7.37 -26.98
C ASP A 19 15.81 -6.42 -25.94
N HIS A 20 14.91 -6.97 -25.14
CA HIS A 20 14.36 -6.26 -23.97
C HIS A 20 15.48 -6.19 -22.95
N GLN A 21 16.34 -5.18 -23.05
CA GLN A 21 17.24 -4.79 -21.99
C GLN A 21 16.39 -4.39 -20.78
N HIS A 22 16.14 -5.36 -19.92
CA HIS A 22 15.41 -5.15 -18.68
C HIS A 22 16.21 -4.20 -17.79
N GLN A 23 15.65 -3.03 -17.48
CA GLN A 23 16.29 -2.03 -16.60
C GLN A 23 16.36 -2.46 -15.13
N LEU A 24 15.73 -3.58 -14.74
CA LEU A 24 15.79 -4.11 -13.37
C LEU A 24 17.02 -5.01 -13.21
N GLU A 25 18.22 -4.42 -13.02
CA GLU A 25 19.48 -5.16 -12.91
C GLU A 25 19.96 -5.27 -11.46
N LYS A 26 19.82 -4.18 -10.67
CA LYS A 26 20.29 -4.10 -9.28
C LYS A 26 19.14 -4.38 -8.32
N LEU A 27 18.91 -5.67 -8.04
CA LEU A 27 17.78 -6.17 -7.25
C LEU A 27 18.20 -6.82 -5.93
N GLY A 28 19.46 -6.67 -5.52
CA GLY A 28 20.03 -7.35 -4.36
C GLY A 28 20.63 -8.70 -4.71
N LYS A 29 20.87 -9.54 -3.70
CA LYS A 29 21.48 -10.85 -3.85
C LYS A 29 20.63 -11.92 -3.22
N VAL A 30 20.36 -12.99 -3.98
CA VAL A 30 19.63 -14.17 -3.53
C VAL A 30 20.50 -15.40 -3.79
N ASN A 31 20.54 -16.31 -2.84
CA ASN A 31 21.30 -17.54 -2.93
C ASN A 31 20.39 -18.76 -2.80
N PHE A 32 19.60 -19.03 -3.83
CA PHE A 32 18.75 -20.21 -3.91
C PHE A 32 19.44 -21.29 -4.76
N GLN A 33 19.89 -22.35 -4.10
CA GLN A 33 20.48 -23.49 -4.81
C GLN A 33 19.41 -24.30 -5.52
N THR A 34 19.62 -24.57 -6.80
CA THR A 34 18.68 -25.33 -7.63
C THR A 34 19.37 -26.51 -8.31
N SER A 35 18.60 -27.54 -8.63
CA SER A 35 19.03 -28.67 -9.45
C SER A 35 18.83 -28.43 -10.95
N CYS A 36 18.44 -27.24 -11.36
CA CYS A 36 18.27 -26.85 -12.76
C CYS A 36 19.60 -26.84 -13.51
N SER A 37 19.54 -26.89 -14.84
CA SER A 37 20.73 -26.75 -15.66
C SER A 37 21.38 -25.36 -15.51
N PRO A 38 22.70 -25.23 -15.76
CA PRO A 38 23.37 -23.94 -15.68
C PRO A 38 22.74 -22.84 -16.56
N GLN A 39 22.10 -23.22 -17.67
CA GLN A 39 21.43 -22.31 -18.60
C GLN A 39 20.21 -21.65 -17.97
N ALA A 40 19.53 -22.32 -17.03
CA ALA A 40 18.36 -21.79 -16.33
C ALA A 40 18.71 -20.91 -15.11
N HIS A 41 19.95 -21.01 -14.58
CA HIS A 41 20.32 -20.39 -13.30
C HIS A 41 20.16 -18.87 -13.30
N ALA A 42 20.61 -18.18 -14.36
CA ALA A 42 20.55 -16.71 -14.41
C ALA A 42 19.10 -16.22 -14.36
N SER A 43 18.24 -16.79 -15.19
CA SER A 43 16.80 -16.43 -15.21
C SER A 43 16.11 -16.84 -13.91
N PHE A 44 16.43 -17.99 -13.32
CA PHE A 44 15.88 -18.40 -12.04
C PHE A 44 16.28 -17.44 -10.91
N THR A 45 17.58 -17.12 -10.78
CA THR A 45 18.06 -16.18 -9.75
C THR A 45 17.44 -14.80 -9.90
N ARG A 46 17.30 -14.32 -11.15
CA ARG A 46 16.58 -13.09 -11.46
C ARG A 46 15.12 -13.16 -11.02
N GLY A 47 14.43 -14.27 -11.33
CA GLY A 47 13.06 -14.51 -10.87
C GLY A 47 12.92 -14.43 -9.34
N MET A 48 13.88 -14.99 -8.61
CA MET A 48 13.90 -14.95 -7.15
C MET A 48 14.07 -13.52 -6.61
N THR A 49 15.01 -12.73 -7.15
CA THR A 49 15.21 -11.34 -6.68
C THR A 49 13.99 -10.45 -6.96
N LEU A 50 13.35 -10.65 -8.11
CA LEU A 50 12.09 -9.98 -8.48
C LEU A 50 10.93 -10.40 -7.57
N LEU A 51 10.80 -11.70 -7.29
CA LEU A 51 9.77 -12.24 -6.41
C LEU A 51 9.88 -11.67 -4.99
N HIS A 52 11.09 -11.59 -4.44
CA HIS A 52 11.33 -11.00 -3.14
C HIS A 52 11.09 -9.48 -3.08
N SER A 53 11.09 -8.81 -4.22
CA SER A 53 10.73 -7.38 -4.36
C SER A 53 9.29 -7.16 -4.82
N PHE A 54 8.45 -8.21 -4.87
CA PHE A 54 7.05 -8.19 -5.32
C PHE A 54 6.84 -7.65 -6.74
N GLU A 55 7.89 -7.70 -7.58
CA GLU A 55 7.80 -7.43 -9.01
C GLU A 55 7.24 -8.69 -9.72
N TYR A 56 6.00 -9.05 -9.35
CA TYR A 56 5.38 -10.33 -9.70
C TYR A 56 5.29 -10.62 -11.21
N PRO A 57 4.89 -9.66 -12.07
CA PRO A 57 4.84 -9.93 -13.51
C PRO A 57 6.22 -10.25 -14.11
N GLN A 58 7.24 -9.51 -13.69
CA GLN A 58 8.61 -9.69 -14.15
C GLN A 58 9.22 -10.98 -13.57
N ALA A 59 8.87 -11.34 -12.32
CA ALA A 59 9.27 -12.60 -11.71
C ALA A 59 8.66 -13.80 -12.46
N GLU A 60 7.36 -13.75 -12.78
CA GLU A 60 6.68 -14.78 -13.57
C GLU A 60 7.36 -14.98 -14.92
N ALA A 61 7.73 -13.89 -15.61
CA ALA A 61 8.43 -13.95 -16.90
C ALA A 61 9.81 -14.61 -16.74
N ALA A 62 10.61 -14.18 -15.75
CA ALA A 62 11.95 -14.73 -15.52
C ALA A 62 11.92 -16.23 -15.16
N PHE A 63 10.94 -16.69 -14.37
CA PHE A 63 10.77 -18.11 -14.08
C PHE A 63 10.29 -18.91 -15.30
N LYS A 64 9.48 -18.33 -16.18
CA LYS A 64 9.12 -18.96 -17.47
C LYS A 64 10.33 -19.12 -18.39
N ASP A 65 11.22 -18.12 -18.42
CA ASP A 65 12.47 -18.18 -19.18
C ASP A 65 13.38 -19.29 -18.61
N ALA A 66 13.46 -19.41 -17.27
CA ALA A 66 14.20 -20.50 -16.63
C ALA A 66 13.60 -21.89 -16.99
N ALA A 67 12.27 -22.02 -16.97
CA ALA A 67 11.57 -23.25 -17.36
C ALA A 67 11.72 -23.57 -18.86
N ALA A 68 11.82 -22.56 -19.72
CA ALA A 68 12.09 -22.74 -21.15
C ALA A 68 13.53 -23.20 -21.41
N ALA A 69 14.51 -22.66 -20.64
CA ALA A 69 15.92 -23.07 -20.74
C ALA A 69 16.18 -24.48 -20.17
N ASP A 70 15.39 -24.93 -19.19
CA ASP A 70 15.41 -26.29 -18.65
C ASP A 70 13.97 -26.77 -18.36
N PRO A 71 13.30 -27.41 -19.30
CA PRO A 71 11.96 -27.94 -19.10
C PRO A 71 11.84 -29.01 -18.01
N THR A 72 12.96 -29.57 -17.54
CA THR A 72 13.00 -30.54 -16.43
C THR A 72 13.21 -29.87 -15.07
N CYS A 73 13.33 -28.56 -15.03
CA CYS A 73 13.53 -27.78 -13.81
C CYS A 73 12.19 -27.57 -13.08
N SER A 74 11.82 -28.50 -12.19
CA SER A 74 10.59 -28.47 -11.40
C SER A 74 10.45 -27.15 -10.61
N ILE A 75 11.56 -26.67 -10.01
CA ILE A 75 11.54 -25.47 -9.16
C ILE A 75 11.32 -24.17 -9.96
N ALA A 76 11.61 -24.15 -11.28
CA ALA A 76 11.26 -23.00 -12.12
C ALA A 76 9.73 -22.85 -12.28
N HIS A 77 9.02 -23.95 -12.41
CA HIS A 77 7.54 -23.95 -12.44
C HIS A 77 6.94 -23.60 -11.06
N TRP A 78 7.59 -23.98 -9.96
CA TRP A 78 7.26 -23.49 -8.61
C TRP A 78 7.35 -21.94 -8.57
N GLY A 79 8.42 -21.38 -9.13
CA GLY A 79 8.60 -19.92 -9.18
C GLY A 79 7.46 -19.22 -9.93
N VAL A 80 6.97 -19.79 -11.04
CA VAL A 80 5.79 -19.29 -11.74
C VAL A 80 4.56 -19.30 -10.82
N ALA A 81 4.30 -20.39 -10.09
CA ALA A 81 3.17 -20.47 -9.16
C ALA A 81 3.32 -19.47 -7.99
N MET A 82 4.53 -19.30 -7.44
CA MET A 82 4.82 -18.32 -6.39
C MET A 82 4.61 -16.89 -6.85
N SER A 83 4.90 -16.57 -8.11
CA SER A 83 4.67 -15.23 -8.68
C SER A 83 3.18 -14.88 -8.83
N LEU A 84 2.30 -15.87 -8.73
CA LEU A 84 0.85 -15.70 -8.79
C LEU A 84 0.20 -15.74 -7.38
N TYR A 85 0.98 -15.98 -6.33
CA TYR A 85 0.59 -15.87 -4.94
C TYR A 85 1.04 -14.52 -4.39
N HIS A 86 0.11 -13.64 -4.07
CA HIS A 86 0.36 -12.29 -3.59
C HIS A 86 0.05 -12.21 -2.07
N PRO A 87 0.92 -12.70 -1.18
CA PRO A 87 0.58 -13.06 0.20
C PRO A 87 0.10 -11.90 1.07
N LEU A 88 0.44 -10.65 0.73
CA LEU A 88 0.11 -9.47 1.53
C LEU A 88 -0.84 -8.48 0.81
N TRP A 89 -1.17 -8.73 -0.45
CA TRP A 89 -1.94 -7.78 -1.26
C TRP A 89 -3.39 -8.21 -1.46
N ALA A 90 -3.59 -9.22 -2.31
CA ALA A 90 -4.91 -9.73 -2.64
C ALA A 90 -4.83 -11.20 -3.05
N PRO A 91 -5.88 -11.99 -2.81
CA PRO A 91 -5.93 -13.35 -3.32
C PRO A 91 -5.85 -13.36 -4.85
N PRO A 92 -5.25 -14.41 -5.45
CA PRO A 92 -5.21 -14.59 -6.89
C PRO A 92 -6.61 -14.56 -7.51
N SER A 93 -6.72 -13.88 -8.65
CA SER A 93 -7.90 -13.92 -9.52
C SER A 93 -8.12 -15.34 -10.09
N LYS A 94 -9.31 -15.60 -10.65
CA LYS A 94 -9.60 -16.88 -11.29
C LYS A 94 -8.59 -17.23 -12.38
N ALA A 95 -8.21 -16.27 -13.22
CA ALA A 95 -7.22 -16.46 -14.27
C ALA A 95 -5.82 -16.78 -13.72
N GLU A 96 -5.44 -16.16 -12.61
CA GLU A 96 -4.18 -16.45 -11.91
C GLU A 96 -4.20 -17.84 -11.27
N LEU A 97 -5.31 -18.24 -10.65
CA LEU A 97 -5.49 -19.60 -10.14
C LEU A 97 -5.33 -20.66 -11.24
N GLU A 98 -5.94 -20.44 -12.41
CA GLU A 98 -5.82 -21.34 -13.56
C GLU A 98 -4.36 -21.46 -14.03
N ARG A 99 -3.64 -20.33 -14.12
CA ARG A 99 -2.20 -20.33 -14.49
C ARG A 99 -1.33 -21.01 -13.44
N ALA A 100 -1.61 -20.77 -12.16
CA ALA A 100 -0.85 -21.39 -11.07
C ALA A 100 -1.04 -22.90 -11.03
N HIS A 101 -2.28 -23.40 -11.18
CA HIS A 101 -2.56 -24.84 -11.31
C HIS A 101 -1.82 -25.47 -12.48
N ALA A 102 -1.80 -24.80 -13.66
CA ALA A 102 -1.07 -25.27 -14.81
C ALA A 102 0.46 -25.32 -14.58
N ALA A 103 1.00 -24.33 -13.85
CA ALA A 103 2.42 -24.32 -13.47
C ALA A 103 2.75 -25.44 -12.48
N LEU A 104 1.91 -25.66 -11.48
CA LEU A 104 2.09 -26.74 -10.50
C LEU A 104 2.01 -28.12 -11.13
N ALA A 105 1.06 -28.35 -12.05
CA ALA A 105 0.99 -29.61 -12.78
C ALA A 105 2.28 -29.91 -13.55
N LYS A 106 2.94 -28.88 -14.11
CA LYS A 106 4.25 -29.02 -14.76
C LYS A 106 5.36 -29.28 -13.74
N ALA A 107 5.34 -28.59 -12.58
CA ALA A 107 6.30 -28.80 -11.52
C ALA A 107 6.26 -30.23 -10.95
N GLU A 108 5.08 -30.80 -10.79
CA GLU A 108 4.85 -32.15 -10.29
C GLU A 108 5.19 -33.23 -11.35
N ALA A 109 4.95 -32.95 -12.62
CA ALA A 109 5.31 -33.85 -13.72
C ALA A 109 6.82 -33.88 -14.00
N ALA A 110 7.54 -32.80 -13.74
CA ALA A 110 8.98 -32.72 -13.91
C ALA A 110 9.70 -33.54 -12.81
N PRO A 111 10.72 -34.34 -13.15
CA PRO A 111 11.43 -35.14 -12.16
C PRO A 111 12.22 -34.21 -11.20
N ALA A 112 11.66 -33.91 -10.05
CA ALA A 112 12.37 -33.16 -9.02
C ALA A 112 13.62 -33.93 -8.58
N LYS A 113 14.78 -33.34 -8.80
CA LYS A 113 16.09 -33.97 -8.57
C LYS A 113 16.49 -33.94 -7.09
N SER A 114 15.80 -33.17 -6.23
CA SER A 114 16.04 -33.12 -4.79
C SER A 114 14.74 -33.16 -3.98
N GLU A 115 14.81 -33.74 -2.76
CA GLU A 115 13.67 -33.74 -1.83
C GLU A 115 13.30 -32.32 -1.40
N ARG A 116 14.32 -31.46 -1.23
CA ARG A 116 14.13 -30.06 -0.88
C ARG A 116 13.24 -29.34 -1.90
N GLU A 117 13.52 -29.49 -3.19
CA GLU A 117 12.69 -28.85 -4.24
C GLU A 117 11.27 -29.42 -4.29
N ARG A 118 11.10 -30.73 -4.06
CA ARG A 118 9.76 -31.32 -3.92
C ARG A 118 8.97 -30.71 -2.77
N ASP A 119 9.63 -30.45 -1.65
CA ASP A 119 8.98 -29.86 -0.48
C ASP A 119 8.56 -28.39 -0.74
N TYR A 120 9.36 -27.62 -1.48
CA TYR A 120 8.95 -26.27 -1.93
C TYR A 120 7.74 -26.32 -2.86
N VAL A 121 7.71 -27.23 -3.81
CA VAL A 121 6.55 -27.43 -4.71
C VAL A 121 5.32 -27.84 -3.90
N ALA A 122 5.47 -28.79 -2.97
CA ALA A 122 4.39 -29.24 -2.10
C ALA A 122 3.85 -28.11 -1.20
N ALA A 123 4.73 -27.23 -0.73
CA ALA A 123 4.33 -26.09 0.10
C ALA A 123 3.42 -25.12 -0.68
N VAL A 124 3.83 -24.70 -1.87
CA VAL A 124 2.99 -23.78 -2.66
C VAL A 124 1.75 -24.49 -3.19
N ALA A 125 1.81 -25.78 -3.49
CA ALA A 125 0.64 -26.58 -3.88
C ALA A 125 -0.42 -26.63 -2.78
N ALA A 126 -0.02 -26.58 -1.49
CA ALA A 126 -0.97 -26.52 -0.38
C ALA A 126 -1.82 -25.25 -0.40
N TYR A 127 -1.27 -24.11 -0.85
CA TYR A 127 -2.05 -22.87 -1.04
C TYR A 127 -3.10 -23.00 -2.15
N TYR A 128 -2.76 -23.68 -3.25
CA TYR A 128 -3.64 -23.76 -4.42
C TYR A 128 -4.62 -24.93 -4.36
N ARG A 129 -4.35 -25.92 -3.50
CA ARG A 129 -5.25 -27.09 -3.34
C ARG A 129 -6.63 -26.66 -2.91
N ASP A 130 -7.66 -27.27 -3.53
CA ASP A 130 -9.07 -27.01 -3.23
C ASP A 130 -9.43 -25.50 -3.27
N SER A 131 -8.79 -24.72 -4.16
CA SER A 131 -8.99 -23.28 -4.29
C SER A 131 -10.44 -22.88 -4.67
N ASP A 132 -11.23 -23.84 -5.13
CA ASP A 132 -12.67 -23.73 -5.40
C ASP A 132 -13.54 -23.94 -4.14
N LYS A 133 -12.99 -24.49 -3.05
CA LYS A 133 -13.71 -24.83 -1.81
C LYS A 133 -13.22 -24.06 -0.58
N LEU A 134 -11.91 -23.77 -0.54
CA LEU A 134 -11.28 -23.12 0.59
C LEU A 134 -11.18 -21.60 0.35
N ASP A 135 -11.51 -20.85 1.38
CA ASP A 135 -11.32 -19.41 1.37
C ASP A 135 -9.82 -19.02 1.38
N PRO A 136 -9.48 -17.78 1.02
CA PRO A 136 -8.09 -17.31 0.99
C PRO A 136 -7.35 -17.47 2.33
N LYS A 137 -8.03 -17.29 3.47
CA LYS A 137 -7.42 -17.44 4.79
C LYS A 137 -7.02 -18.89 5.05
N ALA A 138 -7.93 -19.83 4.81
CA ALA A 138 -7.65 -21.25 4.98
C ALA A 138 -6.46 -21.71 4.11
N ARG A 139 -6.38 -21.23 2.88
CA ARG A 139 -5.28 -21.52 1.94
C ARG A 139 -3.95 -20.92 2.43
N ALA A 140 -3.95 -19.67 2.89
CA ALA A 140 -2.75 -19.02 3.43
C ALA A 140 -2.23 -19.74 4.69
N LEU A 141 -3.12 -20.21 5.56
CA LEU A 141 -2.75 -20.99 6.75
C LEU A 141 -2.18 -22.36 6.36
N ALA A 142 -2.74 -23.04 5.35
CA ALA A 142 -2.19 -24.31 4.84
C ALA A 142 -0.77 -24.12 4.27
N TYR A 143 -0.53 -23.03 3.53
CA TYR A 143 0.81 -22.67 3.08
C TYR A 143 1.76 -22.40 4.26
N ASN A 144 1.33 -21.65 5.26
CA ASN A 144 2.13 -21.35 6.45
C ASN A 144 2.53 -22.62 7.22
N GLU A 145 1.60 -23.57 7.38
CA GLU A 145 1.88 -24.84 8.03
C GLU A 145 2.95 -25.66 7.27
N THR A 146 2.80 -25.75 5.95
CA THR A 146 3.78 -26.49 5.12
C THR A 146 5.13 -25.79 5.06
N MET A 147 5.19 -24.46 5.03
CA MET A 147 6.44 -23.69 5.14
C MET A 147 7.11 -23.86 6.51
N SER A 148 6.34 -23.94 7.60
CA SER A 148 6.86 -24.25 8.93
C SER A 148 7.53 -25.64 8.96
N ALA A 149 6.89 -26.65 8.35
CA ALA A 149 7.45 -27.99 8.27
C ALA A 149 8.73 -28.02 7.41
N LEU A 150 8.74 -27.29 6.28
CA LEU A 150 9.90 -27.18 5.40
C LEU A 150 11.08 -26.51 6.13
N HIS A 151 10.85 -25.36 6.78
CA HIS A 151 11.88 -24.67 7.56
C HIS A 151 12.46 -25.55 8.67
N LYS A 152 11.63 -26.32 9.41
CA LYS A 152 12.08 -27.26 10.43
C LYS A 152 12.90 -28.42 9.85
N ARG A 153 12.54 -28.90 8.65
CA ARG A 153 13.25 -29.98 7.97
C ARG A 153 14.62 -29.53 7.44
N TYR A 154 14.73 -28.28 7.00
CA TYR A 154 15.94 -27.70 6.43
C TYR A 154 16.39 -26.44 7.18
N PRO A 155 16.86 -26.55 8.43
CA PRO A 155 17.14 -25.39 9.28
C PRO A 155 18.30 -24.50 8.79
N ALA A 156 19.16 -25.04 7.90
CA ALA A 156 20.24 -24.28 7.25
C ALA A 156 19.80 -23.60 5.94
N ASP A 157 18.57 -23.83 5.48
CA ASP A 157 18.02 -23.22 4.28
C ASP A 157 17.45 -21.85 4.60
N ARG A 158 18.20 -20.80 4.25
CA ARG A 158 17.81 -19.40 4.53
C ARG A 158 16.56 -18.99 3.77
N GLU A 159 16.41 -19.46 2.52
CA GLU A 159 15.20 -19.17 1.73
C GLU A 159 13.96 -19.80 2.36
N ALA A 160 14.07 -21.03 2.90
CA ALA A 160 12.98 -21.63 3.64
C ALA A 160 12.59 -20.80 4.87
N ALA A 161 13.59 -20.27 5.59
CA ALA A 161 13.35 -19.36 6.71
C ALA A 161 12.66 -18.06 6.28
N ILE A 162 13.11 -17.45 5.16
CA ILE A 162 12.57 -16.19 4.64
C ILE A 162 11.12 -16.37 4.17
N PHE A 163 10.82 -17.43 3.39
CA PHE A 163 9.44 -17.69 2.94
C PHE A 163 8.53 -18.12 4.10
N TYR A 164 9.04 -18.84 5.10
CA TYR A 164 8.28 -19.10 6.32
C TYR A 164 7.95 -17.82 7.06
N ALA A 165 8.91 -16.91 7.23
CA ALA A 165 8.67 -15.60 7.84
C ALA A 165 7.63 -14.77 7.06
N LEU A 166 7.71 -14.74 5.73
CA LEU A 166 6.69 -14.09 4.90
C LEU A 166 5.30 -14.70 5.10
N SER A 167 5.21 -16.04 5.16
CA SER A 167 3.94 -16.73 5.39
C SER A 167 3.37 -16.46 6.78
N GLN A 168 4.22 -16.27 7.80
CA GLN A 168 3.81 -15.86 9.14
C GLN A 168 3.22 -14.44 9.14
N ILE A 169 3.85 -13.48 8.45
CA ILE A 169 3.33 -12.11 8.32
C ILE A 169 1.97 -12.12 7.61
N ALA A 170 1.84 -12.90 6.52
CA ALA A 170 0.58 -13.03 5.81
C ALA A 170 -0.52 -13.65 6.69
N ALA A 171 -0.20 -14.68 7.46
CA ALA A 171 -1.14 -15.29 8.41
C ALA A 171 -1.52 -14.32 9.54
N GLY A 172 -0.56 -13.54 10.05
CA GLY A 172 -0.77 -12.54 11.10
C GLY A 172 -1.74 -11.44 10.67
N THR A 173 -1.61 -10.95 9.44
CA THR A 173 -2.55 -9.98 8.85
C THR A 173 -4.00 -10.51 8.85
N LEU A 174 -4.18 -11.83 8.67
CA LEU A 174 -5.49 -12.47 8.65
C LEU A 174 -6.03 -12.83 10.05
N ASP A 175 -5.13 -13.13 11.00
CA ASP A 175 -5.50 -13.50 12.36
C ASP A 175 -5.82 -12.30 13.26
N GLN A 176 -5.27 -11.13 12.94
CA GLN A 176 -5.43 -9.87 13.69
C GLN A 176 -5.11 -10.02 15.20
N ASP A 177 -4.03 -10.74 15.53
CA ASP A 177 -3.57 -10.90 16.91
C ASP A 177 -3.08 -9.54 17.48
N PRO A 178 -3.69 -9.01 18.55
CA PRO A 178 -3.28 -7.73 19.14
C PRO A 178 -1.86 -7.75 19.74
N ASN A 179 -1.29 -8.93 19.95
CA ASN A 179 0.08 -9.09 20.43
C ASN A 179 1.11 -9.17 19.31
N PHE A 180 0.68 -9.25 18.05
CA PHE A 180 1.56 -9.38 16.89
C PHE A 180 2.55 -10.55 17.01
N SER A 181 2.08 -11.69 17.50
CA SER A 181 2.96 -12.83 17.82
C SER A 181 3.64 -13.39 16.58
N ARG A 182 2.90 -13.49 15.47
CA ARG A 182 3.43 -13.99 14.19
C ARG A 182 4.43 -13.03 13.55
N GLU A 183 4.14 -11.74 13.57
CA GLU A 183 5.01 -10.68 13.05
C GLU A 183 6.33 -10.63 13.84
N LYS A 184 6.27 -10.76 15.15
CA LYS A 184 7.47 -10.82 16.01
C LYS A 184 8.29 -12.08 15.80
N GLU A 185 7.66 -13.25 15.61
CA GLU A 185 8.35 -14.49 15.27
C GLU A 185 9.04 -14.36 13.90
N ALA A 186 8.31 -13.89 12.88
CA ALA A 186 8.85 -13.64 11.55
C ALA A 186 10.05 -12.68 11.60
N ALA A 187 9.93 -11.60 12.34
CA ALA A 187 11.02 -10.64 12.50
C ALA A 187 12.26 -11.23 13.20
N ALA A 188 12.08 -12.11 14.18
CA ALA A 188 13.20 -12.81 14.82
C ALA A 188 13.97 -13.68 13.81
N ILE A 189 13.24 -14.41 12.95
CA ILE A 189 13.81 -15.22 11.86
C ILE A 189 14.55 -14.32 10.87
N LEU A 190 13.90 -13.29 10.36
CA LEU A 190 14.46 -12.38 9.36
C LEU A 190 15.70 -11.65 9.88
N ASN A 191 15.70 -11.19 11.14
CA ASN A 191 16.86 -10.55 11.75
C ASN A 191 18.04 -11.51 11.95
N ALA A 192 17.79 -12.81 12.13
CA ALA A 192 18.86 -13.82 12.14
C ALA A 192 19.48 -13.96 10.74
N VAL A 193 18.66 -14.07 9.70
CA VAL A 193 19.13 -14.15 8.31
C VAL A 193 19.84 -12.87 7.86
N LEU A 194 19.36 -11.68 8.26
CA LEU A 194 19.97 -10.38 7.91
C LEU A 194 21.45 -10.26 8.29
N LYS A 195 21.87 -10.95 9.37
CA LYS A 195 23.27 -10.94 9.81
C LYS A 195 24.18 -11.69 8.85
N GLU A 196 23.65 -12.70 8.16
CA GLU A 196 24.40 -13.58 7.26
C GLU A 196 24.25 -13.14 5.80
N GLU A 197 23.06 -12.66 5.41
CA GLU A 197 22.73 -12.20 4.06
C GLU A 197 22.23 -10.75 4.06
N PRO A 198 23.12 -9.80 4.33
CA PRO A 198 22.73 -8.40 4.52
C PRO A 198 22.19 -7.73 3.25
N ASP A 199 22.47 -8.24 2.07
CA ASP A 199 22.03 -7.68 0.78
C ASP A 199 20.84 -8.46 0.18
N HIS A 200 20.20 -9.34 0.98
CA HIS A 200 19.04 -10.08 0.52
C HIS A 200 17.80 -9.19 0.51
N PRO A 201 17.14 -8.97 -0.67
CA PRO A 201 16.03 -8.02 -0.78
C PRO A 201 14.83 -8.40 0.10
N GLY A 202 14.43 -9.67 0.09
CA GLY A 202 13.27 -10.16 0.84
C GLY A 202 13.39 -9.97 2.34
N VAL A 203 14.60 -10.04 2.92
CA VAL A 203 14.77 -9.91 4.37
C VAL A 203 14.37 -8.51 4.86
N THR A 204 14.91 -7.46 4.26
CA THR A 204 14.59 -6.08 4.63
C THR A 204 13.16 -5.71 4.24
N HIS A 205 12.69 -6.18 3.09
CA HIS A 205 11.33 -5.97 2.60
C HIS A 205 10.29 -6.54 3.58
N TYR A 206 10.45 -7.79 3.97
CA TYR A 206 9.49 -8.45 4.85
C TYR A 206 9.53 -7.94 6.28
N LEU A 207 10.68 -7.44 6.77
CA LEU A 207 10.75 -6.71 8.04
C LEU A 207 9.92 -5.43 8.01
N ILE A 208 9.90 -4.69 6.89
CA ILE A 208 9.05 -3.52 6.73
C ILE A 208 7.58 -3.92 6.83
N HIS A 209 7.14 -4.93 6.07
CA HIS A 209 5.76 -5.40 6.12
C HIS A 209 5.35 -5.94 7.49
N GLY A 210 6.23 -6.72 8.14
CA GLY A 210 5.95 -7.30 9.46
C GLY A 210 5.83 -6.26 10.57
N PHE A 211 6.39 -5.08 10.37
CA PHE A 211 6.37 -4.01 11.36
C PHE A 211 5.56 -2.76 10.92
N ASP A 212 4.82 -2.82 9.81
CA ASP A 212 3.95 -1.71 9.37
C ASP A 212 2.67 -1.60 10.23
N TYR A 213 2.86 -1.55 11.56
CA TYR A 213 1.82 -1.34 12.56
C TYR A 213 2.24 -0.25 13.53
N PRO A 214 1.31 0.59 14.05
CA PRO A 214 1.66 1.71 14.93
C PRO A 214 2.59 1.34 16.10
N PRO A 215 2.39 0.22 16.84
CA PRO A 215 3.25 -0.11 17.98
C PRO A 215 4.59 -0.77 17.59
N LEU A 216 4.81 -1.12 16.31
CA LEU A 216 5.99 -1.85 15.85
C LEU A 216 6.86 -1.07 14.86
N ALA A 217 6.35 0.01 14.29
CA ALA A 217 6.98 0.73 13.17
C ALA A 217 8.42 1.20 13.48
N ASP A 218 8.70 1.64 14.70
CA ASP A 218 10.06 2.05 15.12
C ASP A 218 11.09 0.93 14.93
N LEU A 219 10.69 -0.32 15.07
CA LEU A 219 11.57 -1.49 14.92
C LEU A 219 12.00 -1.71 13.47
N ALA A 220 11.23 -1.20 12.50
CA ALA A 220 11.53 -1.34 11.08
C ALA A 220 12.40 -0.21 10.50
N VAL A 221 12.67 0.86 11.22
CA VAL A 221 13.46 2.00 10.71
C VAL A 221 14.82 1.57 10.11
N PRO A 222 15.61 0.66 10.73
CA PRO A 222 16.86 0.20 10.13
C PRO A 222 16.66 -0.50 8.78
N ALA A 223 15.63 -1.35 8.66
CA ALA A 223 15.29 -2.05 7.42
C ALA A 223 14.80 -1.06 6.35
N ALA A 224 13.92 -0.12 6.72
CA ALA A 224 13.41 0.92 5.84
C ALA A 224 14.53 1.77 5.23
N ARG A 225 15.50 2.21 6.02
CA ARG A 225 16.64 3.01 5.54
C ARG A 225 17.61 2.25 4.64
N ARG A 226 17.53 0.92 4.62
CA ARG A 226 18.45 0.07 3.88
C ARG A 226 17.87 -0.48 2.58
N TYR A 227 16.59 -0.82 2.54
CA TYR A 227 15.99 -1.62 1.46
C TYR A 227 16.16 -0.98 0.07
N ALA A 228 15.88 0.32 -0.06
CA ALA A 228 16.03 1.05 -1.33
C ALA A 228 17.48 1.00 -1.90
N SER A 229 18.49 0.82 -1.06
CA SER A 229 19.90 0.68 -1.53
C SER A 229 20.25 -0.75 -1.93
N ILE A 230 19.50 -1.76 -1.45
CA ILE A 230 19.70 -3.16 -1.82
C ILE A 230 19.12 -3.42 -3.21
N ALA A 231 17.93 -2.93 -3.50
CA ALA A 231 17.24 -3.12 -4.77
C ALA A 231 16.88 -1.77 -5.44
N PRO A 232 17.88 -0.95 -5.83
CA PRO A 232 17.65 0.43 -6.27
C PRO A 232 16.87 0.55 -7.58
N ASP A 233 16.82 -0.50 -8.40
CA ASP A 233 16.11 -0.48 -9.68
C ASP A 233 14.63 -0.88 -9.55
N SER A 234 14.22 -1.50 -8.43
CA SER A 234 12.83 -1.85 -8.18
C SER A 234 12.02 -0.64 -7.71
N PRO A 235 10.94 -0.23 -8.43
CA PRO A 235 10.03 0.81 -7.97
C PRO A 235 9.44 0.51 -6.60
N HIS A 236 9.06 -0.74 -6.36
CA HIS A 236 8.53 -1.18 -5.10
C HIS A 236 9.54 -1.06 -3.95
N ALA A 237 10.81 -1.44 -4.17
CA ALA A 237 11.86 -1.29 -3.16
C ALA A 237 12.16 0.18 -2.81
N GLN A 238 12.01 1.09 -3.77
CA GLN A 238 12.12 2.53 -3.53
C GLN A 238 10.93 3.07 -2.72
N HIS A 239 9.74 2.49 -2.90
CA HIS A 239 8.51 2.89 -2.21
C HIS A 239 8.44 2.38 -0.77
N MET A 240 8.77 1.11 -0.54
CA MET A 240 8.53 0.40 0.73
C MET A 240 9.04 1.09 2.00
N PRO A 241 10.19 1.78 2.01
CA PRO A 241 10.61 2.56 3.17
C PRO A 241 9.56 3.57 3.63
N SER A 242 8.78 4.12 2.70
CA SER A 242 7.77 5.13 3.01
C SER A 242 6.59 4.62 3.85
N HIS A 243 6.34 3.30 3.87
CA HIS A 243 5.36 2.72 4.79
C HIS A 243 5.71 3.04 6.23
N ILE A 244 6.95 2.79 6.63
CA ILE A 244 7.45 3.04 7.98
C ILE A 244 7.59 4.55 8.23
N PHE A 245 8.16 5.29 7.27
CA PHE A 245 8.32 6.73 7.41
C PHE A 245 6.97 7.43 7.60
N THR A 246 5.95 7.04 6.86
CA THR A 246 4.59 7.57 6.99
C THR A 246 3.96 7.20 8.33
N ARG A 247 4.12 5.95 8.81
CA ARG A 247 3.65 5.54 10.15
C ARG A 247 4.24 6.38 11.27
N LEU A 248 5.49 6.78 11.13
CA LEU A 248 6.23 7.53 12.14
C LEU A 248 6.17 9.05 11.92
N GLY A 249 5.52 9.53 10.87
CA GLY A 249 5.48 10.95 10.53
C GLY A 249 6.82 11.51 10.06
N MET A 250 7.71 10.66 9.54
CA MET A 250 8.99 11.02 8.93
C MET A 250 8.75 11.46 7.47
N TRP A 251 8.10 12.62 7.32
CA TRP A 251 7.53 13.05 6.04
C TRP A 251 8.57 13.32 4.96
N ASP A 252 9.71 13.93 5.30
CA ASP A 252 10.77 14.25 4.34
C ASP A 252 11.35 12.96 3.72
N GLU A 253 11.55 11.92 4.54
CA GLU A 253 12.01 10.61 4.07
C GLU A 253 10.92 9.89 3.26
N SER A 254 9.64 10.01 3.65
CA SER A 254 8.52 9.46 2.88
C SER A 254 8.43 10.11 1.49
N ILE A 255 8.53 11.43 1.40
CA ILE A 255 8.56 12.17 0.13
C ILE A 255 9.75 11.72 -0.73
N ALA A 256 10.95 11.70 -0.15
CA ALA A 256 12.16 11.32 -0.88
C ALA A 256 12.10 9.89 -1.44
N SER A 257 11.54 8.96 -0.66
CA SER A 257 11.31 7.56 -1.05
C SER A 257 10.36 7.47 -2.25
N ASN A 258 9.20 8.12 -2.16
CA ASN A 258 8.17 8.02 -3.19
C ASN A 258 8.50 8.79 -4.48
N LEU A 259 9.26 9.88 -4.42
CA LEU A 259 9.80 10.55 -5.62
C LEU A 259 10.73 9.62 -6.42
N LYS A 260 11.57 8.83 -5.73
CA LYS A 260 12.43 7.84 -6.38
C LYS A 260 11.60 6.69 -6.96
N SER A 261 10.63 6.19 -6.20
CA SER A 261 9.73 5.12 -6.66
C SER A 261 8.97 5.54 -7.91
N GLU A 262 8.37 6.72 -7.91
CA GLU A 262 7.65 7.25 -9.07
C GLU A 262 8.54 7.38 -10.30
N ALA A 263 9.77 7.90 -10.14
CA ALA A 263 10.74 8.01 -11.21
C ALA A 263 11.15 6.64 -11.78
N SER A 264 11.41 5.66 -10.89
CA SER A 264 11.73 4.28 -11.28
C SER A 264 10.57 3.61 -12.00
N ALA A 265 9.33 3.79 -11.52
CA ALA A 265 8.13 3.24 -12.15
C ALA A 265 7.91 3.77 -13.58
N ARG A 266 8.11 5.08 -13.78
CA ARG A 266 8.05 5.69 -15.12
C ARG A 266 9.16 5.18 -16.04
N ALA A 267 10.37 5.00 -15.52
CA ALA A 267 11.49 4.46 -16.27
C ALA A 267 11.23 3.01 -16.71
N LEU A 268 10.65 2.20 -15.81
CA LEU A 268 10.27 0.82 -16.10
C LEU A 268 9.21 0.74 -17.21
N VAL A 269 8.11 1.48 -17.10
CA VAL A 269 7.06 1.55 -18.14
C VAL A 269 7.65 1.90 -19.50
N LYS A 270 8.56 2.90 -19.53
CA LYS A 270 9.23 3.31 -20.76
C LYS A 270 10.14 2.20 -21.32
N SER A 271 10.92 1.51 -20.48
CA SER A 271 11.83 0.45 -20.92
C SER A 271 11.10 -0.78 -21.46
N GLU A 272 9.90 -1.04 -20.94
CA GLU A 272 9.02 -2.11 -21.42
C GLU A 272 8.25 -1.72 -22.71
N GLY A 273 8.48 -0.51 -23.24
CA GLY A 273 7.80 -0.01 -24.43
C GLY A 273 6.29 0.22 -24.22
N LEU A 274 5.87 0.38 -22.96
CA LEU A 274 4.48 0.62 -22.58
C LEU A 274 4.17 2.10 -22.55
N GLU A 275 2.89 2.44 -22.72
CA GLU A 275 2.36 3.80 -22.61
C GLU A 275 1.51 3.92 -21.33
N GLY A 276 1.44 5.15 -20.79
CA GLY A 276 0.63 5.45 -19.60
C GLY A 276 1.37 5.29 -18.28
N GLY A 277 0.62 5.13 -17.20
CA GLY A 277 1.15 4.91 -15.85
C GLY A 277 1.19 3.43 -15.45
N SER A 278 1.77 3.16 -14.28
CA SER A 278 1.75 1.85 -13.62
C SER A 278 1.12 1.93 -12.22
N ASN A 279 0.80 0.78 -11.64
CA ASN A 279 0.30 0.70 -10.26
C ASN A 279 1.27 1.29 -9.25
N GLU A 280 2.57 0.99 -9.40
CA GLU A 280 3.64 1.49 -8.52
C GLU A 280 3.72 3.01 -8.58
N GLN A 281 3.55 3.60 -9.79
CA GLN A 281 3.52 5.05 -9.94
C GLN A 281 2.36 5.66 -9.16
N LEU A 282 1.14 5.16 -9.35
CA LEU A 282 -0.04 5.71 -8.67
C LEU A 282 0.02 5.47 -7.17
N HIS A 283 0.56 4.34 -6.75
CA HIS A 283 0.76 4.03 -5.34
C HIS A 283 1.74 5.01 -4.68
N ALA A 284 2.86 5.31 -5.32
CA ALA A 284 3.80 6.34 -4.86
C ALA A 284 3.15 7.74 -4.83
N MET A 285 2.32 8.08 -5.83
CA MET A 285 1.61 9.36 -5.91
C MET A 285 0.63 9.55 -4.74
N ASP A 286 -0.07 8.49 -4.28
CA ASP A 286 -0.95 8.57 -3.10
C ASP A 286 -0.16 8.94 -1.84
N TYR A 287 0.98 8.29 -1.60
CA TYR A 287 1.85 8.61 -0.46
C TYR A 287 2.47 10.01 -0.56
N LEU A 288 2.85 10.43 -1.77
CA LEU A 288 3.35 11.79 -2.02
C LEU A 288 2.29 12.84 -1.69
N ALA A 289 1.07 12.67 -2.19
CA ALA A 289 -0.03 13.60 -1.90
C ALA A 289 -0.29 13.68 -0.40
N TYR A 290 -0.33 12.53 0.30
CA TYR A 290 -0.52 12.47 1.73
C TYR A 290 0.59 13.20 2.49
N ALA A 291 1.86 12.90 2.21
CA ALA A 291 3.00 13.51 2.90
C ALA A 291 3.14 15.02 2.63
N TYR A 292 2.90 15.47 1.39
CA TYR A 292 2.87 16.90 1.06
C TYR A 292 1.78 17.66 1.81
N LEU A 293 0.60 17.05 1.99
CA LEU A 293 -0.48 17.67 2.77
C LEU A 293 -0.12 17.78 4.25
N GLN A 294 0.58 16.78 4.83
CA GLN A 294 1.01 16.86 6.22
C GLN A 294 2.10 17.90 6.46
N THR A 295 2.97 18.12 5.49
CA THR A 295 4.04 19.15 5.59
C THR A 295 3.60 20.53 5.09
N GLY A 296 2.36 20.67 4.62
CA GLY A 296 1.84 21.92 4.06
C GLY A 296 2.48 22.35 2.73
N GLN A 297 3.07 21.41 1.99
CA GLN A 297 3.64 21.64 0.66
C GLN A 297 2.54 21.52 -0.41
N GLU A 298 1.69 22.54 -0.48
CA GLU A 298 0.50 22.56 -1.34
C GLU A 298 0.86 22.42 -2.84
N ALA A 299 1.91 23.09 -3.30
CA ALA A 299 2.37 22.97 -4.69
C ALA A 299 2.79 21.54 -5.04
N GLY A 300 3.37 20.79 -4.08
CA GLY A 300 3.70 19.38 -4.23
C GLY A 300 2.44 18.53 -4.42
N ALA A 301 1.46 18.69 -3.56
CA ALA A 301 0.18 17.97 -3.66
C ALA A 301 -0.57 18.29 -4.96
N GLN A 302 -0.58 19.57 -5.38
CA GLN A 302 -1.21 19.97 -6.64
C GLN A 302 -0.50 19.43 -7.88
N ARG A 303 0.85 19.29 -7.87
CA ARG A 303 1.57 18.60 -8.95
C ARG A 303 1.13 17.15 -9.07
N VAL A 304 1.06 16.43 -7.96
CA VAL A 304 0.58 15.03 -7.96
C VAL A 304 -0.82 14.92 -8.56
N LEU A 305 -1.74 15.83 -8.18
CA LEU A 305 -3.09 15.86 -8.75
C LEU A 305 -3.08 16.17 -10.24
N ALA A 306 -2.27 17.14 -10.68
CA ALA A 306 -2.15 17.49 -12.09
C ALA A 306 -1.61 16.32 -12.93
N GLU A 307 -0.63 15.60 -12.40
CA GLU A 307 -0.06 14.41 -13.04
C GLU A 307 -1.07 13.27 -13.11
N LEU A 308 -1.82 13.00 -12.02
CA LEU A 308 -2.91 12.03 -12.03
C LEU A 308 -3.96 12.39 -13.10
N ASN A 309 -4.35 13.64 -13.15
CA ASN A 309 -5.33 14.14 -14.13
C ASN A 309 -4.82 14.12 -15.58
N ALA A 310 -3.52 14.09 -15.80
CA ALA A 310 -2.92 14.00 -17.14
C ALA A 310 -2.87 12.56 -17.67
N LEU A 311 -2.94 11.55 -16.79
CA LEU A 311 -2.91 10.15 -17.19
C LEU A 311 -4.14 9.77 -18.02
N GLN A 312 -3.92 9.07 -19.13
CA GLN A 312 -5.00 8.56 -20.00
C GLN A 312 -5.17 7.05 -19.87
N LYS A 313 -4.17 6.36 -19.33
CA LYS A 313 -4.14 4.89 -19.22
C LYS A 313 -3.24 4.50 -18.04
N VAL A 314 -3.60 3.41 -17.37
CA VAL A 314 -2.74 2.69 -16.43
C VAL A 314 -2.61 1.26 -16.91
N ASN A 315 -1.38 0.74 -16.92
CA ASN A 315 -1.12 -0.64 -17.29
C ASN A 315 -1.55 -1.55 -16.14
N GLN A 316 -2.40 -2.54 -16.42
CA GLN A 316 -2.88 -3.52 -15.44
C GLN A 316 -3.44 -2.86 -14.16
N PRO A 317 -4.52 -2.05 -14.25
CA PRO A 317 -5.05 -1.35 -13.09
C PRO A 317 -5.59 -2.35 -12.06
N ILE A 318 -5.15 -2.19 -10.82
CA ILE A 318 -5.59 -2.96 -9.66
C ILE A 318 -6.14 -2.02 -8.57
N PHE A 319 -6.44 -2.56 -7.41
CA PHE A 319 -7.02 -1.81 -6.29
C PHE A 319 -6.19 -0.59 -5.85
N THR A 320 -4.85 -0.62 -5.94
CA THR A 320 -3.99 0.54 -5.65
C THR A 320 -4.24 1.69 -6.60
N THR A 321 -4.48 1.39 -7.88
CA THR A 321 -4.89 2.39 -8.89
C THR A 321 -6.22 3.03 -8.50
N ALA A 322 -7.22 2.24 -8.13
CA ALA A 322 -8.54 2.73 -7.73
C ALA A 322 -8.45 3.60 -6.47
N TYR A 323 -7.65 3.18 -5.49
CA TYR A 323 -7.45 3.95 -4.26
C TYR A 323 -6.80 5.30 -4.56
N ALA A 324 -5.65 5.34 -5.24
CA ALA A 324 -4.95 6.59 -5.56
C ALA A 324 -5.81 7.56 -6.40
N ALA A 325 -6.52 7.03 -7.40
CA ALA A 325 -7.40 7.82 -8.28
C ALA A 325 -8.51 8.56 -7.51
N THR A 326 -8.97 8.00 -6.40
CA THR A 326 -10.03 8.61 -5.58
C THR A 326 -9.48 9.34 -4.34
N ALA A 327 -8.49 8.77 -3.66
CA ALA A 327 -7.95 9.32 -2.43
C ALA A 327 -7.18 10.64 -2.64
N VAL A 328 -6.38 10.75 -3.70
CA VAL A 328 -5.59 11.96 -3.96
C VAL A 328 -6.45 13.22 -4.08
N PRO A 329 -7.46 13.30 -4.98
CA PRO A 329 -8.30 14.49 -5.07
C PRO A 329 -9.12 14.74 -3.81
N VAL A 330 -9.61 13.67 -3.16
CA VAL A 330 -10.40 13.76 -1.94
C VAL A 330 -9.59 14.31 -0.77
N ARG A 331 -8.37 13.81 -0.53
CA ARG A 331 -7.49 14.32 0.53
C ARG A 331 -7.14 15.78 0.31
N ILE A 332 -6.84 16.20 -0.93
CA ILE A 332 -6.49 17.58 -1.24
C ILE A 332 -7.60 18.56 -0.83
N VAL A 333 -8.85 18.25 -1.10
CA VAL A 333 -9.95 19.14 -0.73
C VAL A 333 -10.29 19.09 0.76
N LEU A 334 -10.25 17.91 1.38
CA LEU A 334 -10.63 17.72 2.79
C LEU A 334 -9.55 18.22 3.75
N GLU A 335 -8.28 17.84 3.57
CA GLU A 335 -7.16 18.27 4.42
C GLU A 335 -6.95 19.79 4.37
N ASN A 336 -7.23 20.42 3.21
CA ASN A 336 -7.18 21.87 3.06
C ASN A 336 -8.49 22.59 3.44
N ARG A 337 -9.48 21.86 3.97
CA ARG A 337 -10.77 22.40 4.41
C ARG A 337 -11.51 23.20 3.32
N ARG A 338 -11.34 22.81 2.05
CA ARG A 338 -12.04 23.42 0.90
C ARG A 338 -13.47 22.89 0.81
N TRP A 339 -14.27 23.17 1.83
CA TRP A 339 -15.59 22.55 2.03
C TRP A 339 -16.55 22.71 0.85
N LYS A 340 -16.59 23.89 0.24
CA LYS A 340 -17.45 24.13 -0.93
C LYS A 340 -17.02 23.32 -2.15
N GLU A 341 -15.71 23.17 -2.35
CA GLU A 341 -15.13 22.36 -3.41
C GLU A 341 -15.40 20.88 -3.13
N ALA A 342 -15.19 20.43 -1.89
CA ALA A 342 -15.50 19.08 -1.47
C ALA A 342 -16.98 18.71 -1.68
N ALA A 343 -17.91 19.62 -1.37
CA ALA A 343 -19.35 19.41 -1.54
C ALA A 343 -19.76 19.13 -3.00
N SER A 344 -19.00 19.62 -3.97
CA SER A 344 -19.26 19.44 -5.41
C SER A 344 -18.18 18.59 -6.11
N LEU A 345 -17.34 17.90 -5.34
CA LEU A 345 -16.24 17.13 -5.91
C LEU A 345 -16.75 16.07 -6.90
N SER A 346 -16.14 16.05 -8.06
CA SER A 346 -16.31 15.00 -9.06
C SER A 346 -14.95 14.57 -9.59
N LEU A 347 -14.78 13.28 -9.85
CA LEU A 347 -13.59 12.81 -10.56
C LEU A 347 -13.67 13.29 -12.02
N GLN A 348 -12.51 13.62 -12.59
CA GLN A 348 -12.44 13.85 -14.02
C GLN A 348 -12.74 12.56 -14.80
N ASP A 349 -13.29 12.68 -16.00
CA ASP A 349 -13.69 11.52 -16.80
C ASP A 349 -12.55 10.54 -17.10
N ASN A 350 -11.33 11.07 -17.35
CA ASN A 350 -10.17 10.23 -17.55
C ASN A 350 -9.76 9.47 -16.26
N VAL A 351 -9.80 10.13 -15.10
CA VAL A 351 -9.48 9.51 -13.80
C VAL A 351 -10.48 8.40 -13.49
N SER A 352 -11.77 8.60 -13.77
CA SER A 352 -12.79 7.57 -13.62
C SER A 352 -12.55 6.35 -14.51
N LYS A 353 -11.84 6.53 -15.64
CA LYS A 353 -11.49 5.45 -16.58
C LYS A 353 -10.18 4.74 -16.24
N LEU A 354 -9.30 5.36 -15.45
CA LEU A 354 -8.02 4.77 -15.06
C LEU A 354 -8.20 3.52 -14.21
N ALA A 355 -9.23 3.51 -13.36
CA ALA A 355 -9.56 2.39 -12.51
C ALA A 355 -11.00 1.93 -12.81
N PRO A 356 -11.22 0.64 -13.02
CA PRO A 356 -12.57 0.10 -13.17
C PRO A 356 -13.30 0.14 -11.81
N LEU A 357 -13.87 1.30 -11.46
CA LEU A 357 -14.53 1.53 -10.16
C LEU A 357 -15.71 0.58 -9.93
N GLU A 358 -16.28 0.01 -10.98
CA GLU A 358 -17.27 -1.06 -10.88
C GLU A 358 -16.73 -2.32 -10.19
N ASN A 359 -15.41 -2.57 -10.29
CA ASN A 359 -14.73 -3.65 -9.59
C ASN A 359 -14.23 -3.24 -8.19
N PHE A 360 -14.15 -1.93 -7.92
CA PHE A 360 -13.63 -1.34 -6.68
C PHE A 360 -14.61 -0.29 -6.12
N GLN A 361 -15.87 -0.68 -5.92
CA GLN A 361 -16.95 0.22 -5.51
C GLN A 361 -16.64 0.98 -4.21
N TRP A 362 -15.88 0.38 -3.31
CA TRP A 362 -15.43 1.01 -2.07
C TRP A 362 -14.56 2.27 -2.34
N ALA A 363 -13.81 2.30 -3.43
CA ALA A 363 -13.01 3.48 -3.79
C ALA A 363 -13.91 4.67 -4.17
N GLY A 364 -15.04 4.42 -4.82
CA GLY A 364 -16.03 5.45 -5.11
C GLY A 364 -16.66 6.09 -3.87
N ALA A 365 -16.63 5.38 -2.72
CA ALA A 365 -17.13 5.91 -1.45
C ALA A 365 -16.36 7.17 -1.01
N HIS A 366 -15.06 7.25 -1.23
CA HIS A 366 -14.23 8.42 -0.87
C HIS A 366 -14.82 9.72 -1.44
N VAL A 367 -15.33 9.72 -2.68
CA VAL A 367 -15.92 10.90 -3.32
C VAL A 367 -17.21 11.33 -2.62
N TYR A 368 -18.07 10.37 -2.27
CA TYR A 368 -19.30 10.67 -1.53
C TYR A 368 -19.01 11.09 -0.09
N PHE A 369 -17.96 10.56 0.52
CA PHE A 369 -17.46 11.01 1.81
C PHE A 369 -17.04 12.49 1.75
N ALA A 370 -16.23 12.88 0.75
CA ALA A 370 -15.84 14.26 0.56
C ALA A 370 -17.07 15.17 0.37
N ARG A 371 -18.03 14.75 -0.46
CA ARG A 371 -19.28 15.51 -0.69
C ARG A 371 -20.09 15.67 0.59
N ALA A 372 -20.24 14.60 1.38
CA ALA A 372 -21.02 14.65 2.62
C ALA A 372 -20.38 15.60 3.63
N ILE A 373 -19.08 15.49 3.87
CA ILE A 373 -18.34 16.37 4.78
C ILE A 373 -18.37 17.81 4.26
N GLY A 374 -18.06 18.03 2.98
CA GLY A 374 -18.05 19.36 2.37
C GLY A 374 -19.42 20.06 2.45
N ALA A 375 -20.50 19.34 2.17
CA ALA A 375 -21.86 19.85 2.28
C ALA A 375 -22.25 20.16 3.73
N ALA A 376 -21.99 19.25 4.67
CA ALA A 376 -22.27 19.47 6.09
C ALA A 376 -21.52 20.69 6.64
N ARG A 377 -20.23 20.80 6.33
CA ARG A 377 -19.35 21.89 6.77
C ARG A 377 -19.65 23.23 6.05
N SER A 378 -20.39 23.20 4.94
CA SER A 378 -20.88 24.38 4.20
C SER A 378 -22.33 24.74 4.55
N GLY A 379 -22.95 24.10 5.57
CA GLY A 379 -24.32 24.37 5.98
C GLY A 379 -25.41 23.80 5.04
N GLN A 380 -25.07 22.87 4.17
CA GLN A 380 -25.95 22.24 3.18
C GLN A 380 -26.43 20.86 3.67
N ALA A 381 -27.15 20.82 4.80
CA ALA A 381 -27.54 19.57 5.47
C ALA A 381 -28.32 18.58 4.57
N ALA A 382 -29.15 19.08 3.63
CA ALA A 382 -29.88 18.22 2.71
C ALA A 382 -28.94 17.50 1.72
N ALA A 383 -27.96 18.20 1.14
CA ALA A 383 -26.95 17.62 0.26
C ALA A 383 -26.04 16.66 1.01
N ALA A 384 -25.69 16.97 2.28
CA ALA A 384 -24.94 16.07 3.14
C ALA A 384 -25.68 14.75 3.36
N ARG A 385 -26.98 14.79 3.67
CA ARG A 385 -27.80 13.56 3.78
C ARG A 385 -27.84 12.74 2.50
N GLU A 386 -27.98 13.39 1.35
CA GLU A 386 -27.98 12.68 0.06
C GLU A 386 -26.65 11.95 -0.19
N ALA A 387 -25.53 12.62 0.03
CA ALA A 387 -24.21 12.01 -0.11
C ALA A 387 -23.97 10.88 0.90
N THR A 388 -24.41 11.06 2.16
CA THR A 388 -24.33 10.02 3.20
C THR A 388 -25.20 8.81 2.85
N ALA A 389 -26.38 9.01 2.25
CA ALA A 389 -27.21 7.90 1.77
C ALA A 389 -26.52 7.09 0.63
N LYS A 390 -25.71 7.76 -0.21
CA LYS A 390 -24.88 7.05 -1.21
C LYS A 390 -23.79 6.20 -0.56
N LEU A 391 -23.14 6.70 0.49
CA LEU A 391 -22.18 5.90 1.28
C LEU A 391 -22.86 4.66 1.87
N LYS A 392 -24.04 4.82 2.44
CA LYS A 392 -24.82 3.69 2.97
C LYS A 392 -25.15 2.66 1.89
N ALA A 393 -25.58 3.11 0.72
CA ALA A 393 -25.88 2.21 -0.39
C ALA A 393 -24.65 1.43 -0.88
N ILE A 394 -23.48 2.08 -0.91
CA ILE A 394 -22.22 1.39 -1.24
C ILE A 394 -21.88 0.37 -0.16
N GLU A 395 -21.91 0.76 1.12
CA GLU A 395 -21.65 -0.14 2.25
C GLU A 395 -22.52 -1.39 2.20
N ASP A 396 -23.83 -1.22 1.96
CA ASP A 396 -24.79 -2.32 1.89
C ASP A 396 -24.56 -3.25 0.69
N ALA A 397 -24.05 -2.72 -0.41
CA ALA A 397 -23.76 -3.49 -1.63
C ALA A 397 -22.42 -4.23 -1.59
N LEU A 398 -21.48 -3.82 -0.70
CA LEU A 398 -20.16 -4.42 -0.62
C LEU A 398 -20.21 -5.84 -0.06
N ILE A 399 -19.70 -6.79 -0.85
CA ILE A 399 -19.46 -8.17 -0.43
C ILE A 399 -17.99 -8.29 -0.04
N VAL A 400 -17.73 -8.75 1.17
CA VAL A 400 -16.38 -8.99 1.67
C VAL A 400 -16.14 -10.50 1.68
N PRO A 401 -15.34 -11.03 0.75
CA PRO A 401 -14.99 -12.46 0.78
C PRO A 401 -14.20 -12.80 2.04
N PRO A 402 -14.43 -13.95 2.67
CA PRO A 402 -13.64 -14.40 3.81
C PRO A 402 -12.13 -14.41 3.49
N GLY A 403 -11.30 -13.94 4.44
CA GLY A 403 -9.85 -13.88 4.25
C GLY A 403 -9.36 -12.77 3.32
N THR A 404 -10.19 -11.77 3.04
CA THR A 404 -9.80 -10.53 2.37
C THR A 404 -9.93 -9.34 3.31
N TYR A 405 -9.31 -8.21 2.94
CA TYR A 405 -9.45 -6.98 3.72
C TYR A 405 -10.89 -6.46 3.69
N ASP A 406 -11.39 -6.06 4.84
CA ASP A 406 -12.80 -5.60 4.99
C ASP A 406 -12.95 -4.11 4.59
N TRP A 407 -13.00 -3.84 3.27
CA TRP A 407 -13.28 -2.51 2.75
C TRP A 407 -14.64 -1.96 3.16
N ARG A 408 -15.62 -2.82 3.48
CA ARG A 408 -16.92 -2.39 3.98
C ARG A 408 -16.79 -1.70 5.34
N LYS A 409 -15.87 -2.15 6.22
CA LYS A 409 -15.56 -1.46 7.47
C LYS A 409 -15.01 -0.05 7.23
N GLN A 410 -14.12 0.13 6.24
CA GLN A 410 -13.59 1.46 5.90
C GLN A 410 -14.73 2.39 5.43
N VAL A 411 -15.58 1.91 4.54
CA VAL A 411 -16.75 2.69 4.09
C VAL A 411 -17.72 2.97 5.25
N SER A 412 -17.88 2.04 6.19
CA SER A 412 -18.70 2.24 7.39
C SER A 412 -18.16 3.35 8.29
N ILE A 413 -16.82 3.42 8.49
CA ILE A 413 -16.17 4.50 9.24
C ILE A 413 -16.43 5.85 8.56
N GLU A 414 -16.16 5.95 7.26
CA GLU A 414 -16.41 7.17 6.47
C GLU A 414 -17.88 7.61 6.54
N ARG A 415 -18.82 6.65 6.41
CA ARG A 415 -20.25 6.94 6.53
C ARG A 415 -20.62 7.46 7.92
N GLN A 416 -20.13 6.84 9.00
CA GLN A 416 -20.43 7.26 10.37
C GLN A 416 -19.87 8.67 10.64
N ILE A 417 -18.67 9.01 10.16
CA ILE A 417 -18.12 10.37 10.21
C ILE A 417 -19.04 11.34 9.46
N ALA A 418 -19.50 10.96 8.26
CA ALA A 418 -20.40 11.77 7.45
C ALA A 418 -21.77 11.97 8.13
N GLU A 419 -22.34 10.93 8.74
CA GLU A 419 -23.59 11.00 9.52
C GLU A 419 -23.44 11.96 10.71
N ALA A 420 -22.32 11.85 11.43
CA ALA A 420 -22.06 12.72 12.57
C ALA A 420 -22.02 14.20 12.16
N TRP A 421 -21.27 14.55 11.10
CA TRP A 421 -21.23 15.93 10.60
C TRP A 421 -22.58 16.39 10.02
N THR A 422 -23.34 15.48 9.42
CA THR A 422 -24.68 15.76 8.93
C THR A 422 -25.63 16.10 10.10
N SER A 423 -25.66 15.28 11.15
CA SER A 423 -26.44 15.54 12.38
C SER A 423 -26.01 16.86 13.04
N TYR A 424 -24.69 17.14 13.03
CA TYR A 424 -24.17 18.42 13.51
C TYR A 424 -24.74 19.60 12.74
N ALA A 425 -24.74 19.54 11.40
CA ALA A 425 -25.29 20.58 10.53
C ALA A 425 -26.82 20.75 10.69
N GLU A 426 -27.52 19.70 11.12
CA GLU A 426 -28.94 19.74 11.47
C GLU A 426 -29.23 20.31 12.88
N GLY A 427 -28.19 20.67 13.64
CA GLY A 427 -28.30 21.18 15.00
C GLY A 427 -28.43 20.10 16.09
N LYS A 428 -28.35 18.82 15.75
CA LYS A 428 -28.44 17.67 16.68
C LYS A 428 -27.07 17.38 17.32
N LYS A 429 -26.59 18.30 18.13
CA LYS A 429 -25.18 18.33 18.60
C LYS A 429 -24.79 17.12 19.43
N ASP A 430 -25.64 16.67 20.38
CA ASP A 430 -25.35 15.52 21.25
C ASP A 430 -25.35 14.21 20.45
N GLU A 431 -26.28 14.04 19.51
CA GLU A 431 -26.32 12.90 18.59
C GLU A 431 -25.06 12.87 17.71
N ALA A 432 -24.64 14.02 17.19
CA ALA A 432 -23.44 14.14 16.37
C ALA A 432 -22.19 13.71 17.12
N VAL A 433 -22.00 14.15 18.37
CA VAL A 433 -20.87 13.72 19.20
C VAL A 433 -20.91 12.22 19.48
N ALA A 434 -22.09 11.66 19.78
CA ALA A 434 -22.22 10.22 20.02
C ALA A 434 -21.85 9.39 18.77
N LEU A 435 -22.35 9.79 17.60
CA LEU A 435 -22.03 9.14 16.31
C LEU A 435 -20.53 9.26 15.99
N MET A 436 -19.93 10.44 16.15
CA MET A 436 -18.52 10.64 15.88
C MET A 436 -17.61 9.85 16.83
N ARG A 437 -18.01 9.70 18.09
CA ARG A 437 -17.28 8.87 19.06
C ARG A 437 -17.34 7.39 18.68
N ALA A 438 -18.51 6.91 18.25
CA ALA A 438 -18.64 5.54 17.75
C ALA A 438 -17.79 5.30 16.49
N ALA A 439 -17.74 6.28 15.56
CA ALA A 439 -16.87 6.22 14.40
C ALA A 439 -15.40 6.17 14.79
N ALA A 440 -14.98 6.98 15.78
CA ALA A 440 -13.61 7.02 16.27
C ALA A 440 -13.19 5.69 16.94
N ASP A 441 -14.08 5.09 17.73
CA ASP A 441 -13.81 3.80 18.35
C ASP A 441 -13.74 2.66 17.32
N LEU A 442 -14.55 2.71 16.26
CA LEU A 442 -14.49 1.75 15.16
C LEU A 442 -13.19 1.93 14.32
N ASP A 443 -12.79 3.18 14.03
CA ASP A 443 -11.55 3.51 13.33
C ASP A 443 -10.33 3.00 14.10
N ASP A 444 -10.29 3.21 15.42
CA ASP A 444 -9.22 2.70 16.27
C ASP A 444 -9.14 1.16 16.33
N ALA A 445 -10.30 0.49 16.27
CA ALA A 445 -10.38 -0.96 16.26
C ALA A 445 -10.12 -1.58 14.86
N THR A 446 -9.90 -0.75 13.83
CA THR A 446 -9.72 -1.20 12.45
C THR A 446 -8.34 -0.80 11.95
N GLU A 447 -7.52 -1.79 11.57
CA GLU A 447 -6.23 -1.49 10.94
C GLU A 447 -6.45 -1.05 9.48
N LYS A 448 -5.64 -0.09 9.00
CA LYS A 448 -5.66 0.31 7.60
C LYS A 448 -5.26 -0.85 6.69
N HIS A 449 -5.69 -0.82 5.43
CA HIS A 449 -5.11 -1.73 4.44
C HIS A 449 -3.59 -1.50 4.35
N PRO A 450 -2.77 -2.56 4.28
CA PRO A 450 -1.30 -2.43 4.26
C PRO A 450 -0.77 -1.44 3.22
N VAL A 451 -1.41 -1.33 2.06
CA VAL A 451 -0.96 -0.45 0.98
C VAL A 451 -1.38 1.01 1.12
N THR A 452 -2.27 1.39 2.03
CA THR A 452 -2.72 2.78 2.15
C THR A 452 -1.82 3.58 3.10
N PRO A 453 -1.55 4.89 2.85
CA PRO A 453 -0.74 5.69 3.76
C PRO A 453 -1.45 5.94 5.11
N GLY A 454 -2.79 6.02 5.12
CA GLY A 454 -3.60 6.26 6.30
C GLY A 454 -5.06 6.52 5.94
N ALA A 455 -5.89 6.75 6.95
CA ALA A 455 -7.28 7.15 6.77
C ALA A 455 -7.39 8.41 5.89
N ILE A 456 -8.50 8.57 5.18
CA ILE A 456 -8.79 9.81 4.43
C ILE A 456 -8.87 10.99 5.41
N LEU A 457 -9.68 10.88 6.45
CA LEU A 457 -9.69 11.74 7.63
C LEU A 457 -9.81 10.85 8.88
N PRO A 458 -8.86 10.87 9.81
CA PRO A 458 -8.97 10.11 11.06
C PRO A 458 -10.18 10.55 11.88
N ALA A 459 -11.00 9.60 12.30
CA ALA A 459 -12.24 9.90 13.01
C ALA A 459 -12.01 10.61 14.34
N ARG A 460 -10.90 10.32 15.06
CA ARG A 460 -10.56 11.04 16.30
C ARG A 460 -10.21 12.50 16.05
N GLU A 461 -9.56 12.85 14.94
CA GLU A 461 -9.33 14.25 14.57
C GLU A 461 -10.66 14.96 14.30
N GLN A 462 -11.62 14.28 13.67
CA GLN A 462 -12.96 14.81 13.39
C GLN A 462 -13.78 14.99 14.68
N LEU A 463 -13.63 14.06 15.65
CA LEU A 463 -14.22 14.20 16.98
C LEU A 463 -13.61 15.39 17.74
N GLY A 464 -12.29 15.53 17.73
CA GLY A 464 -11.58 16.66 18.33
C GLY A 464 -12.04 18.01 17.75
N GLU A 465 -12.20 18.10 16.43
CA GLU A 465 -12.70 19.30 15.77
C GLU A 465 -14.15 19.64 16.19
N MET A 466 -15.03 18.63 16.19
CA MET A 466 -16.41 18.79 16.64
C MET A 466 -16.50 19.24 18.10
N LEU A 467 -15.67 18.70 18.99
CA LEU A 467 -15.61 19.09 20.39
C LEU A 467 -15.10 20.52 20.59
N LEU A 468 -14.12 20.98 19.79
CA LEU A 468 -13.68 22.37 19.79
C LEU A 468 -14.80 23.33 19.40
N GLU A 469 -15.59 23.01 18.36
CA GLU A 469 -16.74 23.83 17.96
C GLU A 469 -17.86 23.88 19.03
N LEU A 470 -17.87 22.91 19.94
CA LEU A 470 -18.80 22.84 21.07
C LEU A 470 -18.22 23.43 22.38
N ASP A 471 -17.09 24.15 22.29
CA ASP A 471 -16.37 24.73 23.46
C ASP A 471 -15.98 23.68 24.52
N ARG A 472 -15.53 22.51 24.08
CA ARG A 472 -15.09 21.36 24.92
C ARG A 472 -13.58 21.08 24.74
N PRO A 473 -12.69 22.06 24.96
CA PRO A 473 -11.28 21.94 24.55
C PRO A 473 -10.49 20.86 25.31
N LYS A 474 -10.84 20.55 26.56
CA LYS A 474 -10.16 19.49 27.33
C LYS A 474 -10.43 18.10 26.74
N GLU A 475 -11.66 17.87 26.29
CA GLU A 475 -12.01 16.60 25.63
C GLU A 475 -11.39 16.53 24.24
N ALA A 476 -11.45 17.64 23.50
CA ALA A 476 -10.81 17.72 22.18
C ALA A 476 -9.30 17.41 22.25
N LEU A 477 -8.60 17.94 23.25
CA LEU A 477 -7.18 17.65 23.47
C LEU A 477 -6.93 16.14 23.63
N ALA A 478 -7.75 15.46 24.42
CA ALA A 478 -7.61 14.02 24.63
C ALA A 478 -7.80 13.22 23.33
N GLU A 479 -8.76 13.63 22.47
CA GLU A 479 -9.00 12.96 21.18
C GLU A 479 -7.85 13.20 20.19
N TYR A 480 -7.31 14.41 20.09
CA TYR A 480 -6.15 14.69 19.25
C TYR A 480 -4.88 13.97 19.74
N GLU A 481 -4.64 13.93 21.07
CA GLU A 481 -3.54 13.15 21.64
C GLU A 481 -3.72 11.64 21.37
N GLY A 482 -4.96 11.14 21.37
CA GLY A 482 -5.31 9.77 20.98
C GLY A 482 -4.96 9.49 19.50
N SER A 483 -5.35 10.40 18.60
CA SER A 483 -5.01 10.32 17.18
C SER A 483 -3.50 10.30 16.93
N LEU A 484 -2.75 11.22 17.57
CA LEU A 484 -1.30 11.33 17.42
C LEU A 484 -0.51 10.11 17.91
N LYS A 485 -1.08 9.27 18.79
CA LYS A 485 -0.47 7.98 19.16
C LYS A 485 -0.49 6.97 18.03
N ARG A 486 -1.50 6.99 17.15
CA ARG A 486 -1.65 6.06 16.03
C ARG A 486 -1.02 6.60 14.74
N ALA A 487 -1.13 7.90 14.53
CA ALA A 487 -0.63 8.63 13.36
C ALA A 487 0.14 9.88 13.81
N PRO A 488 1.38 9.72 14.25
CA PRO A 488 2.18 10.83 14.77
C PRO A 488 2.49 11.86 13.68
N GLN A 489 2.76 13.08 14.09
CA GLN A 489 3.17 14.17 13.21
C GLN A 489 2.16 14.50 12.10
N ARG A 490 0.87 14.24 12.31
CA ARG A 490 -0.16 14.76 11.39
C ARG A 490 -0.42 16.24 11.65
N LEU A 491 -0.55 17.04 10.57
CA LEU A 491 -0.74 18.48 10.65
C LEU A 491 -1.99 18.85 11.48
N VAL A 492 -3.14 18.24 11.13
CA VAL A 492 -4.41 18.51 11.82
C VAL A 492 -4.36 18.02 13.27
N GLY A 493 -3.75 16.86 13.51
CA GLY A 493 -3.55 16.32 14.87
C GLY A 493 -2.71 17.23 15.75
N LEU A 494 -1.54 17.69 15.27
CA LEU A 494 -0.67 18.60 16.01
C LEU A 494 -1.31 19.97 16.26
N TYR A 495 -1.92 20.55 15.21
CA TYR A 495 -2.61 21.83 15.37
C TYR A 495 -3.78 21.73 16.34
N GLY A 496 -4.62 20.68 16.18
CA GLY A 496 -5.77 20.45 17.05
C GLY A 496 -5.36 20.26 18.51
N ALA A 497 -4.30 19.48 18.77
CA ALA A 497 -3.75 19.32 20.12
C ALA A 497 -3.21 20.65 20.70
N ALA A 498 -2.46 21.42 19.89
CA ALA A 498 -1.93 22.71 20.30
C ALA A 498 -3.04 23.71 20.65
N HIS A 499 -4.01 23.85 19.74
CA HIS A 499 -5.13 24.79 19.91
C HIS A 499 -6.04 24.40 21.08
N SER A 500 -6.36 23.11 21.22
CA SER A 500 -7.12 22.59 22.36
C SER A 500 -6.42 22.82 23.70
N ALA A 501 -5.11 22.56 23.76
CA ALA A 501 -4.31 22.79 24.96
C ALA A 501 -4.30 24.30 25.35
N LYS A 502 -4.15 25.19 24.37
CA LYS A 502 -4.21 26.65 24.57
C LYS A 502 -5.56 27.05 25.14
N LEU A 503 -6.67 26.58 24.58
CA LEU A 503 -8.02 26.90 25.07
C LEU A 503 -8.31 26.27 26.45
N ALA A 504 -7.73 25.10 26.74
CA ALA A 504 -7.83 24.44 28.04
C ALA A 504 -6.94 25.05 29.13
N GLY A 505 -6.08 26.04 28.79
CA GLY A 505 -5.15 26.69 29.71
C GLY A 505 -3.84 25.93 29.95
N ASP A 506 -3.56 24.84 29.20
CA ASP A 506 -2.30 24.11 29.26
C ASP A 506 -1.26 24.73 28.31
N VAL A 507 -0.66 25.80 28.76
CA VAL A 507 0.30 26.60 27.99
C VAL A 507 1.54 25.79 27.59
N THR A 508 1.96 24.84 28.43
CA THR A 508 3.15 24.00 28.20
C THR A 508 2.90 23.03 27.02
N LYS A 509 1.78 22.33 27.05
CA LYS A 509 1.41 21.45 25.93
C LYS A 509 1.18 22.23 24.64
N ALA A 510 0.49 23.38 24.73
CA ALA A 510 0.26 24.24 23.57
C ALA A 510 1.57 24.65 22.90
N ALA A 511 2.52 25.17 23.68
CA ALA A 511 3.84 25.59 23.17
C ALA A 511 4.60 24.43 22.53
N ARG A 512 4.58 23.24 23.12
CA ARG A 512 5.22 22.04 22.57
C ARG A 512 4.63 21.66 21.21
N TYR A 513 3.31 21.50 21.11
CA TYR A 513 2.69 21.06 19.86
C TYR A 513 2.79 22.11 18.74
N TYR A 514 2.71 23.40 19.07
CA TYR A 514 2.96 24.46 18.08
C TYR A 514 4.41 24.45 17.58
N ALA A 515 5.40 24.20 18.45
CA ALA A 515 6.79 24.10 18.05
C ALA A 515 7.03 22.88 17.14
N GLU A 516 6.47 21.72 17.48
CA GLU A 516 6.53 20.50 16.66
C GLU A 516 5.90 20.76 15.28
N LEU A 517 4.72 21.37 15.21
CA LEU A 517 4.06 21.71 13.96
C LEU A 517 4.86 22.73 13.12
N ALA A 518 5.42 23.75 13.75
CA ALA A 518 6.22 24.78 13.07
C ALA A 518 7.49 24.16 12.45
N GLU A 519 8.17 23.25 13.15
CA GLU A 519 9.34 22.54 12.63
C GLU A 519 8.95 21.59 11.49
N MET A 520 7.92 20.77 11.68
CA MET A 520 7.45 19.83 10.67
C MET A 520 7.06 20.52 9.36
N THR A 521 6.48 21.72 9.46
CA THR A 521 6.00 22.50 8.30
C THR A 521 6.98 23.58 7.84
N LYS A 522 8.27 23.48 8.17
CA LYS A 522 9.29 24.48 7.77
C LYS A 522 9.39 24.69 6.26
N ALA A 523 9.19 23.62 5.48
CA ALA A 523 9.19 23.63 4.02
C ALA A 523 7.82 23.98 3.39
N SER A 524 6.81 24.35 4.20
CA SER A 524 5.48 24.71 3.70
C SER A 524 5.54 25.92 2.77
N ASP A 525 4.90 25.80 1.62
CA ASP A 525 4.68 26.84 0.62
C ASP A 525 3.22 27.38 0.61
N GLY A 526 2.37 26.78 1.46
CA GLY A 526 0.96 27.12 1.55
C GLY A 526 0.65 28.28 2.49
N THR A 527 -0.60 28.73 2.44
CA THR A 527 -1.12 29.85 3.24
C THR A 527 -2.03 29.39 4.39
N ARG A 528 -1.92 28.12 4.82
CA ARG A 528 -2.76 27.55 5.87
C ARG A 528 -2.65 28.34 7.18
N ALA A 529 -3.80 28.73 7.73
CA ALA A 529 -3.87 29.51 8.96
C ALA A 529 -3.24 28.77 10.15
N GLU A 530 -3.40 27.47 10.20
CA GLU A 530 -2.84 26.59 11.24
C GLU A 530 -1.30 26.66 11.30
N ILE A 531 -0.65 26.65 10.14
CA ILE A 531 0.82 26.75 10.05
C ILE A 531 1.30 28.15 10.46
N LYS A 532 0.56 29.17 10.03
CA LYS A 532 0.87 30.55 10.40
C LYS A 532 0.80 30.75 11.92
N GLU A 533 -0.31 30.30 12.55
CA GLU A 533 -0.48 30.38 13.99
C GLU A 533 0.65 29.62 14.73
N ALA A 534 0.99 28.41 14.27
CA ALA A 534 2.07 27.62 14.88
C ALA A 534 3.43 28.34 14.83
N ARG A 535 3.77 28.94 13.68
CA ARG A 535 5.03 29.69 13.52
C ARG A 535 5.07 30.94 14.38
N GLU A 536 3.94 31.64 14.55
CA GLU A 536 3.83 32.81 15.43
C GLU A 536 3.98 32.38 16.88
N ALA A 537 3.29 31.34 17.33
CA ALA A 537 3.38 30.81 18.69
C ALA A 537 4.80 30.33 19.03
N ALA A 538 5.46 29.60 18.14
CA ALA A 538 6.83 29.14 18.33
C ALA A 538 7.83 30.31 18.46
N LYS A 539 7.67 31.39 17.68
CA LYS A 539 8.49 32.59 17.80
C LYS A 539 8.29 33.32 19.13
N MET A 540 7.06 33.32 19.66
CA MET A 540 6.75 33.95 20.96
C MET A 540 7.37 33.16 22.13
N ALA A 541 7.35 31.83 22.05
CA ALA A 541 7.94 30.95 23.08
C ALA A 541 9.48 30.97 23.08
N ALA A 542 10.12 31.31 21.98
CA ALA A 542 11.58 31.46 21.88
C ALA A 542 12.13 32.81 22.37
N ARG A 543 11.25 33.77 22.67
CA ARG A 543 11.59 35.08 23.27
C ARG A 543 11.46 35.05 24.78
#